data_2e5dce3a24db5b080bbb0c45b5c218f2
#
_entry.id   2e5dce3a24db5b080bbb0c45b5c218f2
#
_cell.length_a   1.000
_cell.length_b   1.000
_cell.length_c   1.000
_cell.angle_alpha   90.00
_cell.angle_beta   90.00
_cell.angle_gamma   90.00
#
_symmetry.space_group_name_H-M   'P 1'
#
loop_
_entity.id
_entity.type
_entity.pdbx_description
1 polymer ?
#
loop_
_entity_poly.entity_id
_entity_poly.type
_entity_poly.pdbx_seq_one_letter_code
_entity_poly.pdbx_strand_id
1 'polypeptide(L)'
;AIDLAHSLGISQPKVAILSAVETVTPDMPSSMDAAALSKMAERGQITGGLVDGPLAMDNAVNMAAARTKGITGAVAGQAEVLVVPNIDAGNILVKLLTHLAHAEAAGLVMGASVPVILTSRADGPVARVVSAALAVLHMHAKAQVAISKD
;
A
#
# COMPACT_ATOMS: atom_id res chain seq x y z
N ALA A 1 -0.86 0.02 6.54
CA ALA A 1 0.11 -0.12 5.44
C ALA A 1 1.40 0.61 5.76
N ILE A 2 1.36 1.89 6.15
CA ILE A 2 2.55 2.69 6.49
C ILE A 2 3.39 2.01 7.57
N ASP A 3 2.79 1.56 8.67
CA ASP A 3 3.49 0.87 9.75
C ASP A 3 4.19 -0.42 9.27
N LEU A 4 3.58 -1.13 8.33
CA LEU A 4 4.19 -2.32 7.73
C LEU A 4 5.41 -1.93 6.88
N ALA A 5 5.31 -0.86 6.10
CA ALA A 5 6.43 -0.35 5.31
C ALA A 5 7.60 0.08 6.20
N HIS A 6 7.33 0.73 7.34
CA HIS A 6 8.35 1.05 8.36
C HIS A 6 9.02 -0.22 8.90
N SER A 7 8.24 -1.27 9.17
CA SER A 7 8.78 -2.56 9.63
C SER A 7 9.71 -3.22 8.62
N LEU A 8 9.56 -2.88 7.34
CA LEU A 8 10.42 -3.32 6.24
C LEU A 8 11.60 -2.37 5.96
N GLY A 9 11.80 -1.35 6.80
CA GLY A 9 12.92 -0.41 6.70
C GLY A 9 12.67 0.80 5.78
N ILE A 10 11.45 0.99 5.29
CA ILE A 10 11.09 2.15 4.45
C ILE A 10 10.69 3.29 5.39
N SER A 11 11.58 4.23 5.64
CA SER A 11 11.38 5.29 6.64
C SER A 11 10.30 6.32 6.26
N GLN A 12 10.10 6.58 4.98
CA GLN A 12 9.09 7.50 4.45
C GLN A 12 8.41 6.90 3.22
N PRO A 13 7.53 5.91 3.41
CA PRO A 13 6.89 5.21 2.30
C PRO A 13 6.03 6.14 1.45
N LYS A 14 6.13 5.98 0.14
CA LYS A 14 5.32 6.66 -0.86
C LYS A 14 4.06 5.86 -1.11
N VAL A 15 2.93 6.40 -0.68
CA VAL A 15 1.63 5.73 -0.68
C VAL A 15 0.73 6.31 -1.75
N ALA A 16 0.40 5.53 -2.76
CA ALA A 16 -0.58 5.88 -3.77
C ALA A 16 -1.97 5.35 -3.40
N ILE A 17 -2.95 6.24 -3.32
CA ILE A 17 -4.35 5.86 -3.19
C ILE A 17 -4.93 5.72 -4.59
N LEU A 18 -5.22 4.48 -4.96
CA LEU A 18 -5.58 4.13 -6.33
C LEU A 18 -7.05 4.41 -6.65
N SER A 19 -7.26 4.90 -7.86
CA SER A 19 -8.55 4.99 -8.52
C SER A 19 -8.38 4.60 -10.00
N ALA A 20 -9.47 4.53 -10.75
CA ALA A 20 -9.38 4.27 -12.19
C ALA A 20 -8.79 5.46 -12.95
N VAL A 21 -8.90 6.66 -12.40
CA VAL A 21 -8.39 7.92 -12.99
C VAL A 21 -7.70 8.76 -11.93
N GLU A 22 -6.88 9.69 -12.37
CA GLU A 22 -6.18 10.66 -11.54
C GLU A 22 -6.98 11.94 -11.27
N THR A 23 -8.15 12.07 -11.88
CA THR A 23 -9.02 13.25 -11.74
C THR A 23 -10.03 13.03 -10.61
N VAL A 24 -10.21 14.03 -9.77
CA VAL A 24 -11.24 14.00 -8.72
C VAL A 24 -12.60 14.27 -9.35
N THR A 25 -13.52 13.32 -9.25
CA THR A 25 -14.87 13.45 -9.78
C THR A 25 -15.91 12.78 -8.86
N PRO A 26 -17.03 13.44 -8.58
CA PRO A 26 -18.11 12.87 -7.76
C PRO A 26 -18.73 11.60 -8.34
N ASP A 27 -18.65 11.42 -9.66
CA ASP A 27 -19.19 10.23 -10.35
C ASP A 27 -18.37 8.95 -10.08
N MET A 28 -17.19 9.12 -9.46
CA MET A 28 -16.31 8.01 -9.11
C MET A 28 -15.95 8.09 -7.62
N PRO A 29 -16.66 7.38 -6.73
CA PRO A 29 -16.43 7.43 -5.29
C PRO A 29 -14.97 7.17 -4.89
N SER A 30 -14.28 6.25 -5.56
CA SER A 30 -12.86 5.96 -5.27
C SER A 30 -11.94 7.16 -5.48
N SER A 31 -12.26 8.05 -6.42
CA SER A 31 -11.48 9.28 -6.63
C SER A 31 -11.71 10.29 -5.51
N MET A 32 -12.92 10.36 -4.99
CA MET A 32 -13.27 11.21 -3.86
C MET A 32 -12.61 10.74 -2.56
N ASP A 33 -12.67 9.43 -2.29
CA ASP A 33 -12.02 8.82 -1.12
C ASP A 33 -10.50 9.03 -1.17
N ALA A 34 -9.90 8.85 -2.34
CA ALA A 34 -8.46 9.07 -2.53
C ALA A 34 -8.05 10.53 -2.27
N ALA A 35 -8.82 11.49 -2.80
CA ALA A 35 -8.59 12.91 -2.56
C ALA A 35 -8.75 13.27 -1.07
N ALA A 36 -9.74 12.69 -0.39
CA ALA A 36 -9.94 12.89 1.04
C ALA A 36 -8.75 12.37 1.85
N LEU A 37 -8.26 11.15 1.57
CA LEU A 37 -7.11 10.55 2.25
C LEU A 37 -5.82 11.34 2.00
N SER A 38 -5.59 11.81 0.77
CA SER A 38 -4.48 12.71 0.44
C SER A 38 -4.54 14.00 1.27
N LYS A 39 -5.71 14.63 1.35
CA LYS A 39 -5.89 15.84 2.16
C LYS A 39 -5.72 15.58 3.65
N MET A 40 -6.15 14.42 4.15
CA MET A 40 -5.91 14.01 5.54
C MET A 40 -4.42 13.89 5.84
N ALA A 41 -3.64 13.35 4.92
CA ALA A 41 -2.19 13.26 5.07
C ALA A 41 -1.53 14.64 5.05
N GLU A 42 -1.91 15.52 4.12
CA GLU A 42 -1.43 16.90 4.06
C GLU A 42 -1.70 17.67 5.37
N ARG A 43 -2.83 17.38 6.04
CA ARG A 43 -3.20 17.99 7.32
C ARG A 43 -2.63 17.28 8.55
N GLY A 44 -1.80 16.26 8.38
CA GLY A 44 -1.18 15.51 9.47
C GLY A 44 -2.12 14.54 10.21
N GLN A 45 -3.30 14.23 9.65
CA GLN A 45 -4.20 13.20 10.18
C GLN A 45 -3.71 11.79 9.83
N ILE A 46 -3.00 11.64 8.72
CA ILE A 46 -2.26 10.43 8.35
C ILE A 46 -0.79 10.83 8.34
N THR A 47 0.02 10.13 9.11
CA THR A 47 1.44 10.44 9.32
C THR A 47 2.33 9.24 8.99
N GLY A 48 3.65 9.49 8.91
CA GLY A 48 4.65 8.46 8.72
C GLY A 48 4.95 8.09 7.27
N GLY A 49 4.30 8.71 6.29
CA GLY A 49 4.55 8.50 4.87
C GLY A 49 4.09 9.67 4.03
N LEU A 50 4.43 9.65 2.75
CA LEU A 50 3.92 10.56 1.74
C LEU A 50 2.70 9.91 1.08
N VAL A 51 1.55 10.54 1.15
CA VAL A 51 0.29 10.00 0.61
C VAL A 51 -0.23 10.90 -0.48
N ASP A 52 -0.54 10.33 -1.63
CA ASP A 52 -1.11 11.06 -2.77
C ASP A 52 -2.18 10.22 -3.48
N GLY A 53 -3.16 10.89 -4.06
CA GLY A 53 -4.26 10.31 -4.82
C GLY A 53 -5.39 11.31 -5.09
N PRO A 54 -6.27 10.98 -6.05
CA PRO A 54 -6.33 9.73 -6.80
C PRO A 54 -5.18 9.57 -7.80
N LEU A 55 -4.68 8.34 -7.91
CA LEU A 55 -3.72 7.95 -8.93
C LEU A 55 -4.22 6.70 -9.65
N ALA A 56 -4.09 6.64 -10.98
CA ALA A 56 -4.29 5.41 -11.72
C ALA A 56 -3.03 4.53 -11.58
N MET A 57 -3.17 3.22 -11.79
CA MET A 57 -2.07 2.27 -11.57
C MET A 57 -0.81 2.62 -12.37
N ASP A 58 -0.96 3.02 -13.62
CA ASP A 58 0.16 3.36 -14.49
C ASP A 58 0.95 4.57 -13.96
N ASN A 59 0.26 5.63 -13.58
CA ASN A 59 0.90 6.84 -13.08
C ASN A 59 1.32 6.75 -11.60
N ALA A 60 0.85 5.77 -10.85
CA ALA A 60 1.35 5.49 -9.52
C ALA A 60 2.75 4.86 -9.54
N VAL A 61 3.03 3.95 -10.49
CA VAL A 61 4.26 3.14 -10.48
C VAL A 61 5.21 3.43 -11.65
N ASN A 62 4.80 4.25 -12.63
CA ASN A 62 5.61 4.55 -13.80
C ASN A 62 5.79 6.07 -13.98
N MET A 63 7.03 6.52 -13.81
CA MET A 63 7.40 7.93 -13.92
C MET A 63 7.12 8.53 -15.31
N ALA A 64 7.27 7.75 -16.38
CA ALA A 64 6.97 8.23 -17.73
C ALA A 64 5.46 8.47 -17.91
N ALA A 65 4.62 7.57 -17.42
CA ALA A 65 3.18 7.73 -17.44
C ALA A 65 2.74 8.95 -16.61
N ALA A 66 3.29 9.13 -15.40
CA ALA A 66 3.02 10.28 -14.55
C ALA A 66 3.35 11.60 -15.27
N ARG A 67 4.53 11.67 -15.89
CA ARG A 67 4.97 12.86 -16.66
C ARG A 67 4.07 13.15 -17.86
N THR A 68 3.69 12.12 -18.62
CA THR A 68 2.81 12.25 -19.79
C THR A 68 1.45 12.82 -19.40
N LYS A 69 0.94 12.46 -18.22
CA LYS A 69 -0.33 12.96 -17.67
C LYS A 69 -0.18 14.29 -16.91
N GLY A 70 1.03 14.85 -16.84
CA GLY A 70 1.30 16.11 -16.15
C GLY A 70 1.17 16.03 -14.63
N ILE A 71 1.22 14.83 -14.05
CA ILE A 71 1.14 14.63 -12.61
C ILE A 71 2.52 14.89 -12.01
N THR A 72 2.55 15.83 -11.06
CA THR A 72 3.77 16.19 -10.33
C THR A 72 3.57 15.86 -8.85
N GLY A 73 4.60 15.38 -8.21
CA GLY A 73 4.54 15.03 -6.79
C GLY A 73 5.59 14.00 -6.42
N ALA A 74 5.76 13.79 -5.14
CA ALA A 74 6.77 12.86 -4.62
C ALA A 74 6.35 11.38 -4.71
N VAL A 75 5.06 11.10 -4.93
CA VAL A 75 4.50 9.74 -4.95
C VAL A 75 4.32 9.23 -6.37
N ALA A 76 3.79 10.07 -7.27
CA ALA A 76 3.49 9.66 -8.64
C ALA A 76 4.73 9.09 -9.36
N GLY A 77 4.56 7.93 -9.96
CA GLY A 77 5.60 7.19 -10.67
C GLY A 77 6.60 6.44 -9.79
N GLN A 78 6.49 6.55 -8.45
CA GLN A 78 7.45 6.00 -7.49
C GLN A 78 6.77 5.37 -6.27
N ALA A 79 5.47 5.04 -6.35
CA ALA A 79 4.75 4.49 -5.22
C ALA A 79 5.34 3.15 -4.75
N GLU A 80 5.50 3.01 -3.44
CA GLU A 80 5.97 1.81 -2.75
C GLU A 80 4.82 1.07 -2.06
N VAL A 81 3.73 1.80 -1.77
CA VAL A 81 2.50 1.27 -1.19
C VAL A 81 1.34 1.65 -2.09
N LEU A 82 0.53 0.67 -2.47
CA LEU A 82 -0.66 0.84 -3.30
C LEU A 82 -1.90 0.53 -2.47
N VAL A 83 -2.74 1.53 -2.25
CA VAL A 83 -4.04 1.36 -1.57
C VAL A 83 -5.12 1.26 -2.63
N VAL A 84 -5.73 0.10 -2.74
CA VAL A 84 -6.80 -0.17 -3.72
C VAL A 84 -8.16 0.29 -3.22
N PRO A 85 -9.10 0.65 -4.10
CA PRO A 85 -10.38 1.24 -3.70
C PRO A 85 -11.30 0.26 -2.96
N ASN A 86 -11.19 -1.03 -3.24
CA ASN A 86 -12.02 -2.06 -2.62
C ASN A 86 -11.37 -3.44 -2.71
N ILE A 87 -11.99 -4.41 -2.06
CA ILE A 87 -11.47 -5.78 -1.99
C ILE A 87 -11.45 -6.48 -3.37
N ASP A 88 -12.39 -6.17 -4.26
CA ASP A 88 -12.45 -6.80 -5.59
C ASP A 88 -11.24 -6.36 -6.42
N ALA A 89 -10.96 -5.05 -6.48
CA ALA A 89 -9.80 -4.51 -7.17
C ALA A 89 -8.49 -5.07 -6.58
N GLY A 90 -8.38 -5.15 -5.25
CA GLY A 90 -7.22 -5.71 -4.57
C GLY A 90 -7.01 -7.19 -4.88
N ASN A 91 -8.06 -7.98 -4.82
CA ASN A 91 -7.99 -9.42 -5.11
C ASN A 91 -7.59 -9.69 -6.57
N ILE A 92 -8.19 -8.96 -7.52
CA ILE A 92 -7.85 -9.07 -8.94
C ILE A 92 -6.39 -8.70 -9.17
N LEU A 93 -5.93 -7.56 -8.60
CA LEU A 93 -4.55 -7.09 -8.73
C LEU A 93 -3.54 -8.11 -8.18
N VAL A 94 -3.75 -8.60 -6.96
CA VAL A 94 -2.84 -9.59 -6.34
C VAL A 94 -2.78 -10.85 -7.17
N LYS A 95 -3.93 -11.37 -7.63
CA LYS A 95 -3.95 -12.59 -8.47
C LYS A 95 -3.30 -12.38 -9.84
N LEU A 96 -3.46 -11.20 -10.45
CA LEU A 96 -2.77 -10.85 -11.68
C LEU A 96 -1.25 -10.85 -11.46
N LEU A 97 -0.77 -10.21 -10.41
CA LEU A 97 0.65 -10.15 -10.10
C LEU A 97 1.23 -11.54 -9.82
N THR A 98 0.54 -12.37 -9.04
CA THR A 98 1.06 -13.69 -8.65
C THR A 98 0.98 -14.72 -9.79
N HIS A 99 -0.10 -14.73 -10.58
CA HIS A 99 -0.32 -15.75 -11.60
C HIS A 99 0.19 -15.36 -12.99
N LEU A 100 0.16 -14.10 -13.36
CA LEU A 100 0.62 -13.64 -14.68
C LEU A 100 1.99 -12.98 -14.64
N ALA A 101 2.30 -12.22 -13.59
CA ALA A 101 3.60 -11.58 -13.43
C ALA A 101 4.58 -12.40 -12.58
N HIS A 102 4.18 -13.56 -12.07
CA HIS A 102 4.98 -14.46 -11.24
C HIS A 102 5.59 -13.78 -10.00
N ALA A 103 4.89 -12.78 -9.44
CA ALA A 103 5.32 -12.11 -8.24
C ALA A 103 5.18 -13.02 -7.02
N GLU A 104 6.16 -12.98 -6.13
CA GLU A 104 6.05 -13.59 -4.81
C GLU A 104 5.17 -12.73 -3.90
N ALA A 105 4.35 -13.38 -3.08
CA ALA A 105 3.42 -12.68 -2.20
C ALA A 105 3.51 -13.21 -0.76
N ALA A 106 3.32 -12.29 0.19
CA ALA A 106 3.12 -12.59 1.60
C ALA A 106 1.88 -11.83 2.09
N GLY A 107 1.07 -12.45 2.94
CA GLY A 107 -0.18 -11.87 3.42
C GLY A 107 -0.24 -11.72 4.93
N LEU A 108 -0.55 -10.51 5.38
CA LEU A 108 -0.85 -10.18 6.77
C LEU A 108 -2.18 -9.42 6.88
N VAL A 109 -2.94 -9.72 7.91
CA VAL A 109 -4.05 -8.88 8.36
C VAL A 109 -3.50 -7.86 9.36
N MET A 110 -3.62 -6.60 9.02
CA MET A 110 -3.16 -5.48 9.85
C MET A 110 -4.27 -4.98 10.78
N GLY A 111 -3.87 -4.42 11.94
CA GLY A 111 -4.80 -3.84 12.91
C GLY A 111 -5.24 -4.76 14.03
N ALA A 112 -4.94 -6.04 13.99
CA ALA A 112 -5.15 -6.94 15.11
C ALA A 112 -4.10 -6.74 16.21
N SER A 113 -4.43 -7.12 17.46
CA SER A 113 -3.50 -7.06 18.61
C SER A 113 -2.36 -8.08 18.51
N VAL A 114 -2.57 -9.14 17.74
CA VAL A 114 -1.59 -10.19 17.43
C VAL A 114 -1.42 -10.30 15.92
N PRO A 115 -0.27 -10.77 15.41
CA PRO A 115 -0.10 -10.95 13.98
C PRO A 115 -1.05 -12.05 13.45
N VAL A 116 -1.78 -11.74 12.39
CA VAL A 116 -2.65 -12.70 11.71
C VAL A 116 -2.13 -12.90 10.28
N ILE A 117 -1.70 -14.11 10.01
CA ILE A 117 -1.20 -14.48 8.69
C ILE A 117 -2.40 -14.94 7.85
N LEU A 118 -2.55 -14.36 6.67
CA LEU A 118 -3.59 -14.75 5.72
C LEU A 118 -2.95 -15.07 4.37
N THR A 119 -2.98 -16.35 4.01
CA THR A 119 -2.54 -16.83 2.70
C THR A 119 -3.70 -17.41 1.92
N SER A 120 -3.57 -17.43 0.59
CA SER A 120 -4.54 -18.11 -0.27
C SER A 120 -4.44 -19.62 -0.11
N ARG A 121 -5.55 -20.34 -0.32
CA ARG A 121 -5.55 -21.81 -0.37
C ARG A 121 -4.65 -22.36 -1.49
N ALA A 122 -4.45 -21.56 -2.55
CA ALA A 122 -3.60 -21.90 -3.69
C ALA A 122 -2.11 -21.54 -3.47
N ASP A 123 -1.77 -20.85 -2.38
CA ASP A 123 -0.39 -20.45 -2.13
C ASP A 123 0.49 -21.63 -1.71
N GLY A 124 1.69 -21.64 -2.27
CA GLY A 124 2.71 -22.65 -1.97
C GLY A 124 3.36 -22.48 -0.58
N PRO A 125 4.26 -23.41 -0.20
CA PRO A 125 4.96 -23.35 1.10
C PRO A 125 5.76 -22.08 1.30
N VAL A 126 6.38 -21.55 0.25
CA VAL A 126 7.22 -20.34 0.31
C VAL A 126 6.40 -19.14 0.77
N ALA A 127 5.23 -18.90 0.17
CA ALA A 127 4.36 -17.79 0.56
C ALA A 127 3.96 -17.84 2.04
N ARG A 128 3.73 -19.04 2.58
CA ARG A 128 3.39 -19.25 4.00
C ARG A 128 4.57 -18.92 4.90
N VAL A 129 5.78 -19.38 4.55
CA VAL A 129 7.00 -19.10 5.32
C VAL A 129 7.32 -17.61 5.30
N VAL A 130 7.24 -16.98 4.12
CA VAL A 130 7.51 -15.54 3.98
C VAL A 130 6.47 -14.72 4.74
N SER A 131 5.20 -15.12 4.72
CA SER A 131 4.16 -14.46 5.53
C SER A 131 4.44 -14.56 7.03
N ALA A 132 4.93 -15.71 7.50
CA ALA A 132 5.32 -15.89 8.90
C ALA A 132 6.53 -15.00 9.25
N ALA A 133 7.54 -14.95 8.40
CA ALA A 133 8.71 -14.09 8.59
C ALA A 133 8.32 -12.60 8.63
N LEU A 134 7.42 -12.18 7.74
CA LEU A 134 6.90 -10.81 7.70
C LEU A 134 6.14 -10.48 9.01
N ALA A 135 5.35 -11.40 9.54
CA ALA A 135 4.65 -11.24 10.80
C ALA A 135 5.64 -11.02 11.97
N VAL A 136 6.70 -11.82 12.05
CA VAL A 136 7.74 -11.70 13.07
C VAL A 136 8.47 -10.36 12.96
N LEU A 137 8.86 -9.94 11.76
CA LEU A 137 9.52 -8.65 11.52
C LEU A 137 8.64 -7.49 11.96
N HIS A 138 7.35 -7.52 11.61
CA HIS A 138 6.41 -6.48 12.00
C HIS A 138 6.23 -6.39 13.52
N MET A 139 6.09 -7.52 14.21
CA MET A 139 5.96 -7.54 15.66
C MET A 139 7.23 -7.06 16.35
N HIS A 140 8.40 -7.44 15.86
CA HIS A 140 9.67 -6.99 16.40
C HIS A 140 9.84 -5.47 16.28
N ALA A 141 9.54 -4.90 15.12
CA ALA A 141 9.57 -3.46 14.90
C ALA A 141 8.62 -2.70 15.83
N LYS A 142 7.40 -3.22 16.04
CA LYS A 142 6.44 -2.62 17.00
C LYS A 142 6.96 -2.64 18.44
N ALA A 143 7.59 -3.73 18.86
CA ALA A 143 8.16 -3.84 20.20
C ALA A 143 9.30 -2.83 20.43
N GLN A 144 10.17 -2.63 19.44
CA GLN A 144 11.24 -1.63 19.53
C GLN A 144 10.70 -0.20 19.65
N VAL A 145 9.65 0.16 18.91
CA VAL A 145 9.02 1.48 19.00
C VAL A 145 8.37 1.70 20.38
N ALA A 146 7.81 0.67 21.00
CA ALA A 146 7.24 0.77 22.33
C ALA A 146 8.31 1.06 23.40
N ILE A 147 9.44 0.35 23.35
CA ILE A 147 10.57 0.53 24.29
C ILE A 147 11.21 1.91 24.15
N SER A 148 11.24 2.50 22.96
CA SER A 148 11.86 3.82 22.74
C SER A 148 11.01 5.01 23.19
N LYS A 149 9.78 4.79 23.64
CA LYS A 149 8.84 5.83 24.11
C LYS A 149 8.76 5.93 25.63
N ASP A 150 9.34 4.98 26.34
CA ASP A 150 9.52 4.96 27.79
C ASP A 150 10.91 5.52 28.18
#